data_43e86bc7477bcdcd593a67aae8964aee
#
_entry.id   43e86bc7477bcdcd593a67aae8964aee
#
_cell.length_a   1.000
_cell.length_b   1.000
_cell.length_c   1.000
_cell.angle_alpha   90.00
_cell.angle_beta   90.00
_cell.angle_gamma   90.00
#
_symmetry.space_group_name_H-M   'P 1'
#
loop_
_entity.id
_entity.type
_entity.pdbx_description
1 polymer ?
#
loop_
_entity_poly.entity_id
_entity_poly.type
_entity_poly.pdbx_seq_one_letter_code
_entity_poly.pdbx_strand_id
1 'polypeptide(L)'
;MGRAARTNWLHETIPVVPVPQRVSLTTSDGLTLLARHWDAGLRDVGCVVAHGFTGSSGNAPVRAICAGLSARGFGVLAPDLRGHGQSQGRCTAGADEPLDIAAAAAWLREHGYAQVAVLGWSMGGSAVLRYAGLGGAADAVVAVSSPGTWFERGTRPMRLVHWLCETRSGRASARLLRGTRIAPGGWAQVPEAPEEVVGAIAPTPLLIVHGDSDRYFPARHVDALAAQAPAADIWIEPGMGHAETATTPDLLDRIGAWLAAATSRSALPQPAVCDDEARD
;
A
#
# COMPACT_ATOMS: atom_id res chain seq x y z
N MET A 1 55.36 -13.44 -23.65
CA MET A 1 54.98 -12.14 -23.07
C MET A 1 53.50 -11.93 -23.27
N GLY A 2 52.69 -12.38 -22.30
CA GLY A 2 51.23 -12.28 -22.35
C GLY A 2 50.81 -11.01 -21.61
N ARG A 3 50.11 -10.11 -22.28
CA ARG A 3 49.45 -8.95 -21.65
C ARG A 3 48.22 -9.44 -20.87
N ALA A 4 48.30 -9.30 -19.55
CA ALA A 4 47.11 -9.47 -18.73
C ALA A 4 46.08 -8.39 -19.05
N ALA A 5 44.88 -8.82 -19.44
CA ALA A 5 43.72 -7.95 -19.58
C ALA A 5 43.38 -7.39 -18.22
N ARG A 6 43.49 -6.07 -18.05
CA ARG A 6 42.96 -5.36 -16.85
C ARG A 6 41.43 -5.40 -16.97
N THR A 7 40.80 -6.18 -16.11
CA THR A 7 39.36 -6.16 -15.88
C THR A 7 38.98 -4.80 -15.34
N ASN A 8 38.29 -4.02 -16.16
CA ASN A 8 37.79 -2.71 -15.79
C ASN A 8 36.58 -2.95 -14.89
N TRP A 9 36.76 -2.82 -13.57
CA TRP A 9 35.68 -2.76 -12.61
C TRP A 9 34.96 -1.43 -12.80
N LEU A 10 34.02 -1.41 -13.77
CA LEU A 10 33.13 -0.28 -14.00
C LEU A 10 32.30 -0.11 -12.75
N HIS A 11 32.30 1.10 -12.24
CA HIS A 11 31.53 1.61 -11.13
C HIS A 11 30.05 1.18 -11.23
N GLU A 12 29.66 0.14 -10.51
CA GLU A 12 28.28 0.04 -10.07
C GLU A 12 28.06 1.23 -9.15
N THR A 13 27.44 2.27 -9.67
CA THR A 13 26.96 3.40 -8.86
C THR A 13 25.95 2.82 -7.89
N ILE A 14 26.34 2.70 -6.63
CA ILE A 14 25.39 2.40 -5.55
C ILE A 14 24.29 3.47 -5.68
N PRO A 15 23.03 3.09 -5.92
CA PRO A 15 21.97 4.06 -6.07
C PRO A 15 21.85 4.88 -4.78
N VAL A 16 22.06 6.19 -4.90
CA VAL A 16 21.93 7.11 -3.77
C VAL A 16 20.45 7.21 -3.45
N VAL A 17 20.01 6.56 -2.37
CA VAL A 17 18.64 6.68 -1.89
C VAL A 17 18.41 8.11 -1.41
N PRO A 18 17.45 8.86 -1.97
CA PRO A 18 17.19 10.22 -1.57
C PRO A 18 16.76 10.30 -0.11
N VAL A 19 17.20 11.35 0.58
CA VAL A 19 16.70 11.66 1.94
C VAL A 19 15.25 12.13 1.81
N PRO A 20 14.29 11.52 2.52
CA PRO A 20 12.90 11.89 2.35
C PRO A 20 12.61 13.30 2.87
N GLN A 21 11.87 14.06 2.09
CA GLN A 21 11.33 15.35 2.49
C GLN A 21 10.01 15.15 3.25
N ARG A 22 9.75 16.01 4.24
CA ARG A 22 8.46 16.03 4.94
C ARG A 22 7.50 16.92 4.17
N VAL A 23 6.31 16.43 3.94
CA VAL A 23 5.23 17.15 3.26
C VAL A 23 3.93 17.03 4.06
N SER A 24 3.02 17.96 3.84
CA SER A 24 1.68 17.95 4.43
C SER A 24 0.66 17.70 3.34
N LEU A 25 -0.34 16.87 3.63
CA LEU A 25 -1.47 16.57 2.76
C LEU A 25 -2.74 17.04 3.45
N THR A 26 -3.76 17.41 2.69
CA THR A 26 -5.10 17.69 3.22
C THR A 26 -6.08 16.69 2.66
N THR A 27 -6.78 15.96 3.52
CA THR A 27 -7.83 15.03 3.13
C THR A 27 -9.12 15.76 2.78
N SER A 28 -10.04 15.13 2.04
CA SER A 28 -11.33 15.72 1.67
C SER A 28 -12.23 16.02 2.88
N ASP A 29 -12.03 15.33 4.00
CA ASP A 29 -12.69 15.59 5.28
C ASP A 29 -11.93 16.58 6.18
N GLY A 30 -10.92 17.27 5.63
CA GLY A 30 -10.26 18.42 6.26
C GLY A 30 -9.14 18.08 7.25
N LEU A 31 -8.66 16.83 7.31
CA LEU A 31 -7.53 16.47 8.16
C LEU A 31 -6.19 16.82 7.49
N THR A 32 -5.24 17.26 8.30
CA THR A 32 -3.85 17.40 7.87
C THR A 32 -3.09 16.12 8.19
N LEU A 33 -2.53 15.49 7.16
CA LEU A 33 -1.64 14.34 7.28
C LEU A 33 -0.19 14.78 7.03
N LEU A 34 0.73 14.23 7.80
CA LEU A 34 2.16 14.33 7.56
C LEU A 34 2.61 13.13 6.72
N ALA A 35 3.43 13.39 5.72
CA ALA A 35 3.98 12.36 4.86
C ALA A 35 5.49 12.54 4.66
N ARG A 36 6.15 11.49 4.19
CA ARG A 36 7.53 11.52 3.71
C ARG A 36 7.54 11.24 2.21
N HIS A 37 8.22 12.08 1.45
CA HIS A 37 8.39 11.94 0.02
C HIS A 37 9.86 11.65 -0.31
N TRP A 38 10.11 10.50 -0.94
CA TRP A 38 11.39 10.15 -1.55
C TRP A 38 11.32 10.51 -3.04
N ASP A 39 12.01 11.56 -3.42
CA ASP A 39 12.05 12.02 -4.81
C ASP A 39 13.18 11.33 -5.57
N ALA A 40 12.84 10.40 -6.45
CA ALA A 40 13.82 9.71 -7.30
C ALA A 40 14.26 10.55 -8.53
N GLY A 41 13.74 11.77 -8.68
CA GLY A 41 14.04 12.65 -9.83
C GLY A 41 13.26 12.32 -11.10
N LEU A 42 12.62 11.14 -11.17
CA LEU A 42 11.74 10.72 -12.26
C LEU A 42 10.29 11.02 -11.91
N ARG A 43 9.44 11.25 -12.91
CA ARG A 43 8.01 11.55 -12.74
C ARG A 43 7.10 10.58 -13.47
N ASP A 44 7.65 9.44 -13.92
CA ASP A 44 6.86 8.44 -14.63
C ASP A 44 5.85 7.78 -13.68
N VAL A 45 6.31 7.26 -12.54
CA VAL A 45 5.46 6.57 -11.58
C VAL A 45 5.71 7.07 -10.16
N GLY A 46 4.64 7.53 -9.51
CA GLY A 46 4.59 7.81 -8.09
C GLY A 46 3.91 6.68 -7.32
N CYS A 47 4.49 6.26 -6.20
CA CYS A 47 3.97 5.20 -5.34
C CYS A 47 3.49 5.78 -4.00
N VAL A 48 2.21 5.63 -3.68
CA VAL A 48 1.72 5.80 -2.31
C VAL A 48 2.06 4.54 -1.52
N VAL A 49 2.69 4.68 -0.34
CA VAL A 49 3.00 3.55 0.56
C VAL A 49 2.24 3.70 1.86
N ALA A 50 1.22 2.88 2.06
CA ALA A 50 0.36 2.86 3.24
C ALA A 50 0.82 1.81 4.25
N HIS A 51 1.15 2.26 5.46
CA HIS A 51 1.60 1.39 6.55
C HIS A 51 0.47 0.63 7.25
N GLY A 52 0.81 -0.43 7.97
CA GLY A 52 -0.12 -1.21 8.78
C GLY A 52 -0.54 -0.52 10.09
N PHE A 53 -1.45 -1.17 10.81
CA PHE A 53 -1.96 -0.70 12.10
C PHE A 53 -0.83 -0.45 13.10
N THR A 54 -0.88 0.67 13.81
CA THR A 54 0.16 1.18 14.73
C THR A 54 1.50 1.52 14.07
N GLY A 55 1.56 1.52 12.74
CA GLY A 55 2.73 1.92 11.96
C GLY A 55 2.86 3.44 11.78
N SER A 56 3.87 3.86 11.06
CA SER A 56 4.06 5.23 10.56
C SER A 56 5.11 5.26 9.45
N SER A 57 5.13 6.31 8.66
CA SER A 57 6.17 6.56 7.65
C SER A 57 7.59 6.65 8.25
N GLY A 58 7.70 6.85 9.56
CA GLY A 58 8.95 6.90 10.30
C GLY A 58 9.50 5.55 10.75
N ASN A 59 8.71 4.49 10.74
CA ASN A 59 9.13 3.15 11.17
C ASN A 59 10.21 2.57 10.25
N ALA A 60 11.19 1.87 10.81
CA ALA A 60 12.30 1.34 10.04
C ALA A 60 11.88 0.41 8.89
N PRO A 61 10.95 -0.56 9.06
CA PRO A 61 10.51 -1.39 7.94
C PRO A 61 9.84 -0.59 6.82
N VAL A 62 8.95 0.37 7.14
CA VAL A 62 8.28 1.23 6.15
C VAL A 62 9.31 2.07 5.39
N ARG A 63 10.28 2.65 6.10
CA ARG A 63 11.37 3.42 5.48
C ARG A 63 12.24 2.56 4.56
N ALA A 64 12.51 1.30 4.93
CA ALA A 64 13.26 0.38 4.08
C ALA A 64 12.51 0.07 2.77
N ILE A 65 11.20 -0.17 2.85
CA ILE A 65 10.33 -0.35 1.68
C ILE A 65 10.36 0.89 0.78
N CYS A 66 10.15 2.08 1.36
CA CYS A 66 10.15 3.33 0.59
C CYS A 66 11.51 3.61 -0.07
N ALA A 67 12.60 3.41 0.67
CA ALA A 67 13.94 3.56 0.15
C ALA A 67 14.24 2.57 -0.98
N GLY A 68 13.81 1.33 -0.82
CA GLY A 68 13.97 0.30 -1.83
C GLY A 68 13.20 0.59 -3.13
N LEU A 69 11.96 1.04 -3.05
CA LEU A 69 11.20 1.48 -4.22
C LEU A 69 11.82 2.71 -4.87
N SER A 70 12.27 3.69 -4.05
CA SER A 70 12.91 4.89 -4.58
C SER A 70 14.25 4.59 -5.28
N ALA A 71 15.04 3.62 -4.77
CA ALA A 71 16.26 3.16 -5.43
C ALA A 71 16.01 2.54 -6.81
N ARG A 72 14.76 2.13 -7.10
CA ARG A 72 14.31 1.61 -8.40
C ARG A 72 13.71 2.67 -9.32
N GLY A 73 13.81 3.95 -8.95
CA GLY A 73 13.36 5.07 -9.76
C GLY A 73 11.92 5.50 -9.53
N PHE A 74 11.19 4.87 -8.60
CA PHE A 74 9.84 5.32 -8.24
C PHE A 74 9.91 6.55 -7.32
N GLY A 75 9.09 7.57 -7.59
CA GLY A 75 8.79 8.56 -6.56
C GLY A 75 7.92 7.92 -5.48
N VAL A 76 8.25 8.08 -4.20
CA VAL A 76 7.51 7.41 -3.12
C VAL A 76 6.97 8.40 -2.12
N LEU A 77 5.68 8.35 -1.85
CA LEU A 77 5.00 9.13 -0.83
C LEU A 77 4.40 8.21 0.23
N ALA A 78 4.90 8.31 1.46
CA ALA A 78 4.40 7.54 2.60
C ALA A 78 3.72 8.47 3.61
N PRO A 79 2.38 8.54 3.64
CA PRO A 79 1.67 9.28 4.68
C PRO A 79 1.76 8.54 6.02
N ASP A 80 1.80 9.29 7.12
CA ASP A 80 1.29 8.79 8.38
C ASP A 80 -0.24 8.80 8.25
N LEU A 81 -0.90 7.64 8.23
CA LEU A 81 -2.35 7.57 8.11
C LEU A 81 -3.03 8.24 9.31
N ARG A 82 -4.30 8.63 9.17
CA ARG A 82 -5.06 9.29 10.23
C ARG A 82 -4.91 8.60 11.59
N GLY A 83 -4.69 9.39 12.63
CA GLY A 83 -4.48 8.87 13.96
C GLY A 83 -3.12 8.26 14.24
N HIS A 84 -2.21 8.18 13.27
CA HIS A 84 -0.86 7.66 13.41
C HIS A 84 0.20 8.76 13.32
N GLY A 85 1.38 8.48 13.84
CA GLY A 85 2.53 9.38 13.76
C GLY A 85 2.18 10.83 14.12
N GLN A 86 2.46 11.75 13.20
CA GLN A 86 2.19 13.19 13.38
C GLN A 86 0.93 13.67 12.65
N SER A 87 0.20 12.79 11.96
CA SER A 87 -1.05 13.12 11.26
C SER A 87 -2.20 13.39 12.22
N GLN A 88 -3.14 14.22 11.83
CA GLN A 88 -4.34 14.51 12.59
C GLN A 88 -5.34 13.32 12.58
N GLY A 89 -6.47 13.50 13.20
CA GLY A 89 -7.57 12.55 13.22
C GLY A 89 -7.36 11.35 14.13
N ARG A 90 -8.12 10.30 13.86
CA ARG A 90 -8.13 9.03 14.59
C ARG A 90 -8.20 7.88 13.60
N CYS A 91 -7.47 6.80 13.91
CA CYS A 91 -7.55 5.56 13.14
C CYS A 91 -8.96 4.97 13.26
N THR A 92 -9.57 4.68 12.14
CA THR A 92 -10.89 4.06 12.02
C THR A 92 -10.81 2.59 11.59
N ALA A 93 -9.58 2.03 11.55
CA ALA A 93 -9.30 0.64 11.24
C ALA A 93 -9.88 0.19 9.87
N GLY A 94 -9.76 1.04 8.86
CA GLY A 94 -10.13 0.75 7.47
C GLY A 94 -11.37 1.49 6.95
N ALA A 95 -12.14 2.20 7.80
CA ALA A 95 -13.33 2.92 7.35
C ALA A 95 -12.97 4.17 6.52
N ASP A 96 -12.20 5.09 7.11
CA ASP A 96 -11.90 6.40 6.52
C ASP A 96 -10.47 6.53 5.98
N GLU A 97 -9.59 5.55 6.23
CA GLU A 97 -8.22 5.53 5.70
C GLU A 97 -8.16 5.61 4.15
N PRO A 98 -9.18 5.17 3.37
CA PRO A 98 -9.22 5.44 1.93
C PRO A 98 -9.13 6.91 1.56
N LEU A 99 -9.63 7.83 2.39
CA LEU A 99 -9.50 9.29 2.17
C LEU A 99 -8.05 9.77 2.30
N ASP A 100 -7.25 9.10 3.13
CA ASP A 100 -5.83 9.39 3.29
C ASP A 100 -5.05 8.96 2.04
N ILE A 101 -5.42 7.79 1.48
CA ILE A 101 -4.84 7.30 0.22
C ILE A 101 -5.21 8.24 -0.93
N ALA A 102 -6.46 8.70 -0.98
CA ALA A 102 -6.93 9.66 -1.98
C ALA A 102 -6.09 10.97 -1.94
N ALA A 103 -5.87 11.52 -0.74
CA ALA A 103 -5.07 12.74 -0.56
C ALA A 103 -3.60 12.53 -1.01
N ALA A 104 -3.02 11.38 -0.71
CA ALA A 104 -1.66 11.05 -1.12
C ALA A 104 -1.54 10.84 -2.64
N ALA A 105 -2.51 10.16 -3.25
CA ALA A 105 -2.55 9.96 -4.70
C ALA A 105 -2.75 11.29 -5.46
N ALA A 106 -3.63 12.15 -4.97
CA ALA A 106 -3.83 13.49 -5.52
C ALA A 106 -2.55 14.32 -5.46
N TRP A 107 -1.87 14.33 -4.30
CA TRP A 107 -0.62 15.04 -4.13
C TRP A 107 0.45 14.60 -5.15
N LEU A 108 0.61 13.30 -5.39
CA LEU A 108 1.56 12.80 -6.40
C LEU A 108 1.22 13.32 -7.80
N ARG A 109 -0.07 13.30 -8.20
CA ARG A 109 -0.51 13.83 -9.49
C ARG A 109 -0.25 15.32 -9.62
N GLU A 110 -0.55 16.10 -8.59
CA GLU A 110 -0.27 17.55 -8.54
C GLU A 110 1.23 17.87 -8.63
N HIS A 111 2.08 16.93 -8.22
CA HIS A 111 3.55 17.06 -8.32
C HIS A 111 4.13 16.44 -9.60
N GLY A 112 3.27 16.18 -10.60
CA GLY A 112 3.67 15.85 -11.96
C GLY A 112 3.97 14.36 -12.21
N TYR A 113 3.62 13.44 -11.28
CA TYR A 113 3.72 12.02 -11.56
C TYR A 113 2.66 11.60 -12.58
N ALA A 114 3.12 11.03 -13.72
CA ALA A 114 2.24 10.67 -14.82
C ALA A 114 1.30 9.51 -14.44
N GLN A 115 1.79 8.58 -13.63
CA GLN A 115 1.02 7.46 -13.11
C GLN A 115 1.19 7.35 -11.60
N VAL A 116 0.15 6.86 -10.93
CA VAL A 116 0.14 6.71 -9.47
C VAL A 116 -0.28 5.30 -9.09
N ALA A 117 0.66 4.56 -8.53
CA ALA A 117 0.41 3.26 -7.91
C ALA A 117 0.11 3.44 -6.41
N VAL A 118 -0.78 2.63 -5.85
CA VAL A 118 -1.07 2.60 -4.43
C VAL A 118 -0.70 1.25 -3.84
N LEU A 119 0.19 1.27 -2.84
CA LEU A 119 0.70 0.09 -2.18
C LEU A 119 0.34 0.14 -0.70
N GLY A 120 -0.09 -0.98 -0.12
CA GLY A 120 -0.45 -1.02 1.29
C GLY A 120 -0.11 -2.34 1.96
N TRP A 121 0.27 -2.26 3.23
CA TRP A 121 0.60 -3.40 4.07
C TRP A 121 -0.41 -3.54 5.20
N SER A 122 -0.91 -4.76 5.44
CA SER A 122 -1.88 -5.05 6.52
C SER A 122 -3.10 -4.11 6.45
N MET A 123 -3.37 -3.30 7.46
CA MET A 123 -4.41 -2.26 7.45
C MET A 123 -4.24 -1.28 6.26
N GLY A 124 -3.00 -0.91 5.92
CA GLY A 124 -2.73 -0.11 4.71
C GLY A 124 -3.15 -0.84 3.44
N GLY A 125 -3.03 -2.18 3.40
CA GLY A 125 -3.52 -3.02 2.31
C GLY A 125 -5.03 -2.93 2.15
N SER A 126 -5.79 -3.04 3.26
CA SER A 126 -7.25 -2.84 3.19
C SER A 126 -7.63 -1.42 2.75
N ALA A 127 -6.86 -0.42 3.17
CA ALA A 127 -7.12 0.97 2.78
C ALA A 127 -6.92 1.20 1.26
N VAL A 128 -5.86 0.66 0.65
CA VAL A 128 -5.63 0.80 -0.80
C VAL A 128 -6.62 -0.03 -1.62
N LEU A 129 -6.98 -1.24 -1.18
CA LEU A 129 -8.01 -2.05 -1.83
C LEU A 129 -9.37 -1.34 -1.83
N ARG A 130 -9.77 -0.80 -0.67
CA ARG A 130 -11.02 -0.05 -0.56
C ARG A 130 -10.97 1.28 -1.32
N TYR A 131 -9.84 1.99 -1.29
CA TYR A 131 -9.68 3.20 -2.10
C TYR A 131 -9.94 2.92 -3.58
N ALA A 132 -9.26 1.94 -4.15
CA ALA A 132 -9.38 1.60 -5.56
C ALA A 132 -10.75 0.98 -5.90
N GLY A 133 -11.24 0.04 -5.07
CA GLY A 133 -12.53 -0.62 -5.28
C GLY A 133 -13.74 0.31 -5.13
N LEU A 134 -13.61 1.42 -4.40
CA LEU A 134 -14.63 2.46 -4.28
C LEU A 134 -14.49 3.55 -5.37
N GLY A 135 -13.72 3.31 -6.41
CA GLY A 135 -13.59 4.22 -7.56
C GLY A 135 -12.44 5.23 -7.44
N GLY A 136 -11.56 5.06 -6.48
CA GLY A 136 -10.34 5.87 -6.39
C GLY A 136 -9.40 5.59 -7.56
N ALA A 137 -8.92 6.65 -8.20
CA ALA A 137 -8.06 6.53 -9.37
C ALA A 137 -6.65 6.05 -8.99
N ALA A 138 -6.29 4.88 -9.46
CA ALA A 138 -4.94 4.29 -9.36
C ALA A 138 -4.56 3.61 -10.68
N ASP A 139 -3.28 3.66 -11.04
CA ASP A 139 -2.76 3.03 -12.24
C ASP A 139 -2.23 1.60 -11.97
N ALA A 140 -1.98 1.28 -10.71
CA ALA A 140 -1.71 -0.06 -10.20
C ALA A 140 -2.01 -0.13 -8.70
N VAL A 141 -2.39 -1.31 -8.20
CA VAL A 141 -2.69 -1.55 -6.79
C VAL A 141 -1.89 -2.74 -6.28
N VAL A 142 -1.23 -2.60 -5.12
CA VAL A 142 -0.51 -3.69 -4.45
C VAL A 142 -0.98 -3.79 -3.00
N ALA A 143 -1.48 -4.96 -2.60
CA ALA A 143 -1.88 -5.24 -1.23
C ALA A 143 -1.05 -6.39 -0.65
N VAL A 144 -0.32 -6.12 0.44
CA VAL A 144 0.56 -7.10 1.09
C VAL A 144 0.02 -7.46 2.47
N SER A 145 -0.18 -8.75 2.75
CA SER A 145 -0.74 -9.24 4.02
C SER A 145 -2.02 -8.50 4.43
N SER A 146 -2.90 -8.21 3.45
CA SER A 146 -4.14 -7.47 3.70
C SER A 146 -5.22 -8.38 4.28
N PRO A 147 -6.06 -7.89 5.23
CA PRO A 147 -7.31 -8.57 5.52
C PRO A 147 -8.23 -8.53 4.29
N GLY A 148 -8.89 -9.65 3.97
CA GLY A 148 -9.99 -9.69 3.00
C GLY A 148 -11.31 -9.36 3.66
N THR A 149 -11.52 -9.89 4.88
CA THR A 149 -12.75 -9.73 5.66
C THR A 149 -12.51 -8.95 6.95
N TRP A 150 -13.57 -8.38 7.52
CA TRP A 150 -13.52 -7.79 8.85
C TRP A 150 -13.68 -8.83 9.98
N PHE A 151 -13.43 -8.41 11.21
CA PHE A 151 -13.67 -9.15 12.45
C PHE A 151 -12.91 -10.48 12.60
N GLU A 152 -11.70 -10.60 12.01
CA GLU A 152 -10.83 -11.74 12.30
C GLU A 152 -10.52 -11.83 13.80
N ARG A 153 -10.98 -12.89 14.47
CA ARG A 153 -10.76 -13.13 15.90
C ARG A 153 -10.11 -14.49 16.20
N GLY A 154 -9.88 -15.29 15.16
CA GLY A 154 -9.32 -16.65 15.30
C GLY A 154 -7.87 -16.64 15.74
N THR A 155 -7.10 -15.60 15.40
CA THR A 155 -5.68 -15.54 15.72
C THR A 155 -5.38 -14.73 16.99
N ARG A 156 -4.28 -15.10 17.69
CA ARG A 156 -3.85 -14.37 18.90
C ARG A 156 -3.52 -12.91 18.62
N PRO A 157 -2.74 -12.56 17.54
CA PRO A 157 -2.45 -11.17 17.24
C PRO A 157 -3.72 -10.35 16.99
N MET A 158 -4.68 -10.89 16.23
CA MET A 158 -5.92 -10.18 15.92
C MET A 158 -6.81 -9.97 17.14
N ARG A 159 -6.84 -10.91 18.10
CA ARG A 159 -7.52 -10.68 19.39
C ARG A 159 -6.92 -9.49 20.15
N LEU A 160 -5.60 -9.30 20.07
CA LEU A 160 -4.95 -8.11 20.64
C LEU A 160 -5.36 -6.84 19.88
N VAL A 161 -5.39 -6.86 18.55
CA VAL A 161 -5.84 -5.72 17.73
C VAL A 161 -7.28 -5.34 18.10
N HIS A 162 -8.19 -6.32 18.20
CA HIS A 162 -9.56 -6.07 18.64
C HIS A 162 -9.64 -5.45 20.03
N TRP A 163 -8.86 -5.97 20.99
CA TRP A 163 -8.80 -5.36 22.32
C TRP A 163 -8.31 -3.91 22.27
N LEU A 164 -7.27 -3.62 21.47
CA LEU A 164 -6.77 -2.24 21.28
C LEU A 164 -7.83 -1.32 20.69
N CYS A 165 -8.63 -1.78 19.75
CA CYS A 165 -9.66 -0.98 19.08
C CYS A 165 -10.94 -0.84 19.92
N GLU A 166 -11.41 -1.91 20.54
CA GLU A 166 -12.75 -1.99 21.12
C GLU A 166 -12.83 -1.51 22.57
N THR A 167 -11.73 -1.59 23.34
CA THR A 167 -11.74 -1.24 24.76
C THR A 167 -11.12 0.14 25.03
N ARG A 168 -11.58 0.78 26.10
CA ARG A 168 -10.99 2.06 26.56
C ARG A 168 -9.52 1.89 26.96
N SER A 169 -9.20 0.81 27.69
CA SER A 169 -7.83 0.50 28.11
C SER A 169 -6.93 0.17 26.92
N GLY A 170 -7.45 -0.59 25.95
CA GLY A 170 -6.73 -0.88 24.72
C GLY A 170 -6.37 0.38 23.94
N ARG A 171 -7.33 1.28 23.71
CA ARG A 171 -7.07 2.56 23.03
C ARG A 171 -6.09 3.45 23.79
N ALA A 172 -6.17 3.48 25.12
CA ALA A 172 -5.19 4.19 25.95
C ALA A 172 -3.80 3.59 25.80
N SER A 173 -3.69 2.26 25.78
CA SER A 173 -2.43 1.55 25.56
C SER A 173 -1.85 1.80 24.15
N ALA A 174 -2.68 1.76 23.11
CA ALA A 174 -2.26 2.08 21.74
C ALA A 174 -1.71 3.52 21.66
N ARG A 175 -2.39 4.47 22.29
CA ARG A 175 -1.94 5.87 22.32
C ARG A 175 -0.62 6.03 23.07
N LEU A 176 -0.49 5.41 24.24
CA LEU A 176 0.69 5.58 25.11
C LEU A 176 1.93 4.87 24.54
N LEU A 177 1.77 3.64 24.05
CA LEU A 177 2.89 2.78 23.66
C LEU A 177 3.26 2.91 22.18
N ARG A 178 2.31 3.31 21.33
CA ARG A 178 2.49 3.38 19.87
C ARG A 178 2.18 4.75 19.26
N GLY A 179 1.70 5.70 20.05
CA GLY A 179 1.26 7.01 19.55
C GLY A 179 0.01 6.96 18.66
N THR A 180 -0.67 5.81 18.59
CA THR A 180 -1.83 5.61 17.71
C THR A 180 -3.11 6.06 18.41
N ARG A 181 -3.81 7.00 17.81
CA ARG A 181 -5.10 7.53 18.29
C ARG A 181 -6.24 6.82 17.55
N ILE A 182 -6.89 5.89 18.21
CA ILE A 182 -7.99 5.08 17.65
C ILE A 182 -9.33 5.78 17.94
N ALA A 183 -10.25 5.73 16.97
CA ALA A 183 -11.60 6.25 17.11
C ALA A 183 -12.36 5.45 18.20
N PRO A 184 -13.08 6.11 19.10
CA PRO A 184 -13.91 5.44 20.09
C PRO A 184 -15.23 4.97 19.47
N GLY A 185 -15.83 3.90 20.03
CA GLY A 185 -17.18 3.48 19.66
C GLY A 185 -17.28 2.50 18.49
N GLY A 186 -16.16 2.19 17.82
CA GLY A 186 -16.19 1.34 16.62
C GLY A 186 -16.79 2.07 15.42
N TRP A 187 -17.22 1.31 14.43
CA TRP A 187 -17.90 1.83 13.23
C TRP A 187 -19.38 2.07 13.54
N ALA A 188 -19.90 3.24 13.18
CA ALA A 188 -21.34 3.52 13.26
C ALA A 188 -22.12 2.65 12.28
N GLN A 189 -21.53 2.43 11.11
CA GLN A 189 -21.93 1.46 10.09
C GLN A 189 -20.68 0.68 9.69
N VAL A 190 -20.79 -0.65 9.60
CA VAL A 190 -19.68 -1.49 9.16
C VAL A 190 -19.36 -1.13 7.71
N PRO A 191 -18.15 -0.68 7.40
CA PRO A 191 -17.79 -0.38 6.01
C PRO A 191 -17.70 -1.67 5.22
N GLU A 192 -17.88 -1.57 3.90
CA GLU A 192 -17.65 -2.69 2.99
C GLU A 192 -16.26 -3.27 3.22
N ALA A 193 -16.18 -4.60 3.32
CA ALA A 193 -14.92 -5.28 3.48
C ALA A 193 -14.10 -5.23 2.17
N PRO A 194 -12.77 -5.39 2.22
CA PRO A 194 -11.96 -5.44 1.01
C PRO A 194 -12.46 -6.46 -0.02
N GLU A 195 -12.94 -7.64 0.39
CA GLU A 195 -13.50 -8.65 -0.51
C GLU A 195 -14.79 -8.18 -1.23
N GLU A 196 -15.55 -7.28 -0.61
CA GLU A 196 -16.81 -6.79 -1.20
C GLU A 196 -16.57 -5.75 -2.31
N VAL A 197 -15.40 -5.10 -2.31
CA VAL A 197 -15.08 -4.01 -3.26
C VAL A 197 -13.94 -4.34 -4.23
N VAL A 198 -13.12 -5.37 -3.94
CA VAL A 198 -11.92 -5.68 -4.73
C VAL A 198 -12.22 -6.01 -6.19
N GLY A 199 -13.38 -6.59 -6.49
CA GLY A 199 -13.80 -6.91 -7.85
C GLY A 199 -13.98 -5.68 -8.76
N ALA A 200 -14.29 -4.53 -8.17
CA ALA A 200 -14.46 -3.28 -8.90
C ALA A 200 -13.13 -2.59 -9.25
N ILE A 201 -11.99 -3.12 -8.83
CA ILE A 201 -10.66 -2.58 -9.18
C ILE A 201 -10.33 -2.81 -10.66
N ALA A 202 -10.82 -3.91 -11.24
CA ALA A 202 -10.60 -4.17 -12.66
C ALA A 202 -11.18 -3.03 -13.52
N PRO A 203 -10.49 -2.62 -14.61
CA PRO A 203 -9.32 -3.24 -15.25
C PRO A 203 -7.95 -2.80 -14.69
N THR A 204 -7.91 -2.02 -13.61
CA THR A 204 -6.65 -1.60 -13.00
C THR A 204 -5.85 -2.83 -12.55
N PRO A 205 -4.54 -2.94 -12.89
CA PRO A 205 -3.69 -4.03 -12.44
C PRO A 205 -3.66 -4.13 -10.91
N LEU A 206 -3.90 -5.34 -10.39
CA LEU A 206 -3.93 -5.63 -8.97
C LEU A 206 -2.97 -6.78 -8.64
N LEU A 207 -2.07 -6.56 -7.68
CA LEU A 207 -1.23 -7.58 -7.08
C LEU A 207 -1.61 -7.77 -5.61
N ILE A 208 -1.88 -9.01 -5.22
CA ILE A 208 -2.11 -9.39 -3.83
C ILE A 208 -0.97 -10.33 -3.41
N VAL A 209 -0.21 -9.93 -2.39
CA VAL A 209 0.88 -10.73 -1.82
C VAL A 209 0.51 -11.18 -0.42
N HIS A 210 0.68 -12.46 -0.13
CA HIS A 210 0.36 -13.01 1.18
C HIS A 210 1.39 -14.06 1.61
N GLY A 211 1.81 -14.00 2.88
CA GLY A 211 2.74 -14.98 3.45
C GLY A 211 2.02 -16.22 3.97
N ASP A 212 2.51 -17.42 3.64
CA ASP A 212 1.94 -18.66 4.14
C ASP A 212 2.14 -18.85 5.65
N SER A 213 3.08 -18.12 6.24
CA SER A 213 3.38 -18.11 7.67
C SER A 213 2.81 -16.89 8.40
N ASP A 214 1.86 -16.17 7.78
CA ASP A 214 1.19 -15.01 8.39
C ASP A 214 0.33 -15.44 9.60
N ARG A 215 0.70 -14.91 10.78
CA ARG A 215 0.01 -15.23 12.05
C ARG A 215 -1.17 -14.32 12.36
N TYR A 216 -1.34 -13.23 11.58
CA TYR A 216 -2.47 -12.31 11.71
C TYR A 216 -3.65 -12.78 10.87
N PHE A 217 -3.41 -12.98 9.57
CA PHE A 217 -4.43 -13.32 8.61
C PHE A 217 -4.16 -14.71 7.99
N PRO A 218 -4.97 -15.71 8.31
CA PRO A 218 -4.92 -17.01 7.63
C PRO A 218 -5.24 -16.91 6.14
N ALA A 219 -4.87 -17.94 5.36
CA ALA A 219 -5.02 -18.00 3.90
C ALA A 219 -6.45 -17.66 3.41
N ARG A 220 -7.50 -17.93 4.19
CA ARG A 220 -8.89 -17.59 3.82
C ARG A 220 -9.10 -16.10 3.48
N HIS A 221 -8.23 -15.19 3.99
CA HIS A 221 -8.33 -13.78 3.64
C HIS A 221 -7.86 -13.51 2.21
N VAL A 222 -6.76 -14.12 1.78
CA VAL A 222 -6.31 -14.01 0.38
C VAL A 222 -7.24 -14.81 -0.54
N ASP A 223 -7.75 -15.94 -0.11
CA ASP A 223 -8.72 -16.74 -0.87
C ASP A 223 -10.01 -15.95 -1.15
N ALA A 224 -10.52 -15.22 -0.14
CA ALA A 224 -11.69 -14.36 -0.28
C ALA A 224 -11.46 -13.22 -1.29
N LEU A 225 -10.30 -12.57 -1.23
CA LEU A 225 -9.93 -11.52 -2.20
C LEU A 225 -9.79 -12.10 -3.62
N ALA A 226 -9.08 -13.22 -3.77
CA ALA A 226 -8.87 -13.87 -5.06
C ALA A 226 -10.17 -14.34 -5.72
N ALA A 227 -11.12 -14.82 -4.92
CA ALA A 227 -12.43 -15.25 -5.41
C ALA A 227 -13.24 -14.10 -6.05
N GLN A 228 -13.07 -12.87 -5.57
CA GLN A 228 -13.78 -11.69 -6.07
C GLN A 228 -12.98 -10.89 -7.11
N ALA A 229 -11.68 -11.15 -7.25
CA ALA A 229 -10.79 -10.47 -8.19
C ALA A 229 -10.02 -11.47 -9.07
N PRO A 230 -10.70 -12.20 -9.98
CA PRO A 230 -10.07 -13.28 -10.78
C PRO A 230 -8.99 -12.77 -11.75
N ALA A 231 -8.94 -11.47 -12.02
CA ALA A 231 -7.91 -10.84 -12.85
C ALA A 231 -6.68 -10.40 -12.05
N ALA A 232 -6.69 -10.54 -10.72
CA ALA A 232 -5.56 -10.15 -9.88
C ALA A 232 -4.41 -11.16 -9.95
N ASP A 233 -3.18 -10.64 -9.90
CA ASP A 233 -2.01 -11.47 -9.65
C ASP A 233 -1.94 -11.82 -8.16
N ILE A 234 -1.88 -13.11 -7.82
CA ILE A 234 -1.81 -13.60 -6.44
C ILE A 234 -0.46 -14.24 -6.19
N TRP A 235 0.30 -13.71 -5.23
CA TRP A 235 1.57 -14.30 -4.81
C TRP A 235 1.46 -14.81 -3.38
N ILE A 236 1.64 -16.13 -3.20
CA ILE A 236 1.78 -16.75 -1.89
C ILE A 236 3.26 -16.94 -1.63
N GLU A 237 3.80 -16.23 -0.65
CA GLU A 237 5.23 -16.21 -0.35
C GLU A 237 5.59 -17.24 0.73
N PRO A 238 6.37 -18.26 0.38
CA PRO A 238 6.75 -19.30 1.34
C PRO A 238 7.57 -18.76 2.52
N GLY A 239 7.17 -19.11 3.74
CA GLY A 239 7.84 -18.69 4.97
C GLY A 239 7.69 -17.21 5.32
N MET A 240 7.04 -16.41 4.50
CA MET A 240 6.79 -15.01 4.80
C MET A 240 5.80 -14.89 5.97
N GLY A 241 6.17 -14.10 6.97
CA GLY A 241 5.29 -13.71 8.07
C GLY A 241 4.36 -12.56 7.68
N HIS A 242 4.15 -11.60 8.62
CA HIS A 242 3.17 -10.54 8.43
C HIS A 242 3.80 -9.21 8.02
N ALA A 243 3.28 -8.65 6.94
CA ALA A 243 3.39 -7.26 6.52
C ALA A 243 4.83 -6.73 6.36
N GLU A 244 5.08 -5.47 6.76
CA GLU A 244 6.33 -4.73 6.48
C GLU A 244 7.57 -5.41 7.05
N THR A 245 7.44 -6.04 8.22
CA THR A 245 8.58 -6.71 8.90
C THR A 245 9.01 -8.00 8.21
N ALA A 246 8.14 -8.56 7.38
CA ALA A 246 8.39 -9.77 6.60
C ALA A 246 8.70 -9.50 5.12
N THR A 247 8.64 -8.23 4.69
CA THR A 247 8.97 -7.83 3.32
C THR A 247 10.48 -7.85 3.13
N THR A 248 10.95 -8.80 2.33
CA THR A 248 12.37 -8.95 2.02
C THR A 248 12.78 -8.03 0.86
N PRO A 249 14.09 -7.71 0.70
CA PRO A 249 14.59 -6.99 -0.48
C PRO A 249 14.24 -7.69 -1.80
N ASP A 250 14.33 -9.03 -1.86
CA ASP A 250 13.97 -9.82 -3.04
C ASP A 250 12.48 -9.69 -3.40
N LEU A 251 11.59 -9.79 -2.41
CA LEU A 251 10.17 -9.56 -2.63
C LEU A 251 9.91 -8.13 -3.15
N LEU A 252 10.62 -7.15 -2.60
CA LEU A 252 10.49 -5.77 -3.03
C LEU A 252 11.03 -5.53 -4.44
N ASP A 253 12.09 -6.25 -4.84
CA ASP A 253 12.59 -6.26 -6.23
C ASP A 253 11.51 -6.77 -7.19
N ARG A 254 10.86 -7.87 -6.84
CA ARG A 254 9.79 -8.48 -7.64
C ARG A 254 8.56 -7.58 -7.73
N ILE A 255 8.15 -6.97 -6.62
CA ILE A 255 7.05 -5.98 -6.60
C ILE A 255 7.41 -4.79 -7.50
N GLY A 256 8.64 -4.26 -7.42
CA GLY A 256 9.09 -3.17 -8.27
C GLY A 256 9.07 -3.52 -9.76
N ALA A 257 9.52 -4.72 -10.13
CA ALA A 257 9.46 -5.20 -11.51
C ALA A 257 8.00 -5.36 -12.01
N TRP A 258 7.13 -5.89 -11.15
CA TRP A 258 5.70 -6.01 -11.46
C TRP A 258 5.06 -4.63 -11.67
N LEU A 259 5.34 -3.66 -10.79
CA LEU A 259 4.85 -2.29 -10.91
C LEU A 259 5.27 -1.65 -12.24
N ALA A 260 6.55 -1.76 -12.62
CA ALA A 260 7.05 -1.21 -13.87
C ALA A 260 6.32 -1.82 -15.08
N ALA A 261 6.07 -3.14 -15.08
CA ALA A 261 5.34 -3.81 -16.14
C ALA A 261 3.84 -3.43 -16.15
N ALA A 262 3.21 -3.30 -14.99
CA ALA A 262 1.80 -2.95 -14.85
C ALA A 262 1.52 -1.53 -15.36
N THR A 263 2.33 -0.56 -14.94
CA THR A 263 2.18 0.83 -15.34
C THR A 263 2.52 1.05 -16.81
N SER A 264 3.48 0.33 -17.39
CA SER A 264 3.78 0.40 -18.84
C SER A 264 2.58 -0.06 -19.68
N ARG A 265 1.80 -1.04 -19.21
CA ARG A 265 0.59 -1.52 -19.93
C ARG A 265 -0.54 -0.50 -19.88
N SER A 266 -0.73 0.18 -18.78
CA SER A 266 -1.75 1.22 -18.62
C SER A 266 -1.51 2.47 -19.47
N ALA A 267 -0.27 2.71 -19.91
CA ALA A 267 0.10 3.83 -20.78
C ALA A 267 -0.24 3.59 -22.28
N LEU A 268 -0.56 2.36 -22.68
CA LEU A 268 -0.95 2.06 -24.06
C LEU A 268 -2.43 2.44 -24.27
N PRO A 269 -2.78 3.16 -25.36
CA PRO A 269 -4.18 3.44 -25.67
C PRO A 269 -4.95 2.12 -25.82
N GLN A 270 -6.05 1.97 -25.11
CA GLN A 270 -6.95 0.83 -25.32
C GLN A 270 -7.44 0.84 -26.76
N PRO A 271 -7.48 -0.33 -27.45
CA PRO A 271 -8.07 -0.40 -28.79
C PRO A 271 -9.51 0.09 -28.67
N ALA A 272 -9.88 1.04 -29.54
CA ALA A 272 -11.25 1.52 -29.63
C ALA A 272 -12.19 0.33 -29.79
N VAL A 273 -13.17 0.21 -28.89
CA VAL A 273 -14.27 -0.73 -29.08
C VAL A 273 -14.95 -0.27 -30.36
N CYS A 274 -14.84 -1.05 -31.43
CA CYS A 274 -15.63 -0.85 -32.62
C CYS A 274 -17.08 -1.14 -32.22
N ASP A 275 -17.87 -0.10 -32.07
CA ASP A 275 -19.34 -0.20 -32.08
C ASP A 275 -19.76 -0.69 -33.47
N ASP A 276 -19.96 -1.97 -33.60
CA ASP A 276 -20.52 -2.61 -34.78
C ASP A 276 -22.04 -2.57 -34.64
N GLU A 277 -22.59 -1.36 -34.50
CA GLU A 277 -24.02 -1.10 -34.68
C GLU A 277 -24.23 -0.21 -35.90
N ALA A 278 -24.45 -0.84 -37.02
CA ALA A 278 -25.37 -0.37 -38.05
C ALA A 278 -25.18 -1.18 -39.34
N ARG A 279 -26.04 -2.15 -39.55
CA ARG A 279 -26.60 -2.56 -40.86
C ARG A 279 -27.53 -3.77 -40.63
N ASP A 280 -28.80 -3.52 -40.42
CA ASP A 280 -29.90 -3.77 -41.35
C ASP A 280 -31.21 -3.28 -40.72
#